data_cad9c89b9f7aefc3b3aee87a0010c827
#
_entry.id   cad9c89b9f7aefc3b3aee87a0010c827
#
_cell.length_a   1.000
_cell.length_b   1.000
_cell.length_c   1.000
_cell.angle_alpha   90.00
_cell.angle_beta   90.00
_cell.angle_gamma   90.00
#
_symmetry.space_group_name_H-M   'P 1'
#
loop_
_entity.id
_entity.type
_entity.pdbx_description
1 polymer ?
#
loop_
_entity_poly.entity_id
_entity_poly.type
_entity_poly.pdbx_seq_one_letter_code
_entity_poly.pdbx_strand_id
1 'polypeptide(L)'
;MPGYDRFCPIPNVAIEYYPLHGHFTYGASFDGPWWQHYDDHKYFQLRNYQLHTRYYLRSGDIRERPLGQGAAFKGLYFSLYAHAYLYNICFGEKRGWEGEGWGAGMGIGYVMPFGRSEHWRLEFGLQAGYLHTLYDPYQWKSPVDPDTDTEQYYYKWYGDAKDFRKRQHRYSWLGPTRLEITLSYDLLYRRNIKKK
;
A
#
# COMPACT_ATOMS: atom_id res chain seq x y z
N MET A 1 -10.02 -14.58 -13.13
CA MET A 1 -10.46 -13.35 -12.41
C MET A 1 -10.38 -12.17 -13.37
N PRO A 2 -11.42 -11.34 -13.52
CA PRO A 2 -11.35 -10.19 -14.39
C PRO A 2 -10.28 -9.21 -13.84
N GLY A 3 -9.32 -8.87 -14.65
CA GLY A 3 -8.27 -7.92 -14.31
C GLY A 3 -6.90 -8.48 -13.96
N TYR A 4 -6.78 -9.75 -13.60
CA TYR A 4 -5.52 -10.35 -13.19
C TYR A 4 -4.46 -10.37 -14.31
N ASP A 5 -4.89 -10.53 -15.56
CA ASP A 5 -3.99 -10.57 -16.72
C ASP A 5 -3.69 -9.21 -17.34
N ARG A 6 -4.46 -8.16 -17.00
CA ARG A 6 -4.34 -6.84 -17.62
C ARG A 6 -4.23 -5.69 -16.63
N PHE A 7 -5.04 -5.71 -15.58
CA PHE A 7 -5.07 -4.68 -14.55
C PHE A 7 -5.48 -5.31 -13.23
N CYS A 8 -4.58 -5.31 -12.26
CA CYS A 8 -4.80 -5.84 -10.92
C CYS A 8 -4.78 -4.69 -9.91
N PRO A 9 -5.92 -4.14 -9.51
CA PRO A 9 -5.97 -3.12 -8.47
C PRO A 9 -5.51 -3.72 -7.15
N ILE A 10 -4.64 -3.00 -6.46
CA ILE A 10 -4.15 -3.37 -5.14
C ILE A 10 -5.10 -2.80 -4.10
N PRO A 11 -5.92 -3.63 -3.40
CA PRO A 11 -6.79 -3.13 -2.36
C PRO A 11 -5.96 -2.53 -1.22
N ASN A 12 -6.38 -1.36 -0.78
CA ASN A 12 -5.73 -0.57 0.24
C ASN A 12 -6.71 -0.17 1.32
N VAL A 13 -6.26 -0.22 2.56
CA VAL A 13 -6.97 0.35 3.72
C VAL A 13 -6.03 1.34 4.40
N ALA A 14 -6.54 2.53 4.67
CA ALA A 14 -5.75 3.59 5.30
C ALA A 14 -6.53 4.28 6.41
N ILE A 15 -5.78 4.76 7.38
CA ILE A 15 -6.27 5.65 8.44
C ILE A 15 -5.41 6.90 8.46
N GLU A 16 -6.03 8.06 8.59
CA GLU A 16 -5.34 9.34 8.65
C GLU A 16 -5.84 10.19 9.82
N TYR A 17 -4.90 10.74 10.55
CA TYR A 17 -5.14 11.65 11.65
C TYR A 17 -4.94 13.10 11.21
N TYR A 18 -5.96 13.92 11.45
CA TYR A 18 -5.99 15.34 11.15
C TYR A 18 -5.87 16.15 12.45
N PRO A 19 -4.73 16.81 12.71
CA PRO A 19 -4.60 17.72 13.85
C PRO A 19 -5.58 18.90 13.76
N LEU A 20 -5.90 19.50 14.91
CA LEU A 20 -6.82 20.64 14.98
C LEU A 20 -6.25 21.91 14.31
N HIS A 21 -4.96 22.01 14.20
CA HIS A 21 -4.24 23.16 13.65
C HIS A 21 -3.08 22.70 12.78
N GLY A 22 -2.68 23.55 11.87
CA GLY A 22 -1.50 23.36 11.03
C GLY A 22 -1.81 22.76 9.66
N HIS A 23 -0.76 22.37 8.97
CA HIS A 23 -0.78 21.89 7.59
C HIS A 23 -0.46 20.40 7.47
N PHE A 24 -0.06 19.78 8.58
CA PHE A 24 0.40 18.39 8.57
C PHE A 24 -0.70 17.42 8.96
N THR A 25 -0.72 16.26 8.31
CA THR A 25 -1.49 15.09 8.70
C THR A 25 -0.57 13.89 8.81
N TYR A 26 -1.01 12.86 9.50
CA TYR A 26 -0.24 11.64 9.75
C TYR A 26 -1.12 10.44 9.46
N GLY A 27 -0.61 9.49 8.71
CA GLY A 27 -1.39 8.33 8.33
C GLY A 27 -0.59 7.04 8.28
N ALA A 28 -1.35 5.97 8.30
CA ALA A 28 -0.87 4.62 8.07
C ALA A 28 -1.75 3.92 7.06
N SER A 29 -1.16 3.13 6.19
CA SER A 29 -1.90 2.32 5.22
C SER A 29 -1.37 0.90 5.15
N PHE A 30 -2.25 0.01 4.72
CA PHE A 30 -1.97 -1.39 4.48
C PHE A 30 -2.50 -1.78 3.11
N ASP A 31 -1.63 -2.36 2.28
CA ASP A 31 -1.97 -2.97 1.01
C ASP A 31 -1.86 -4.49 1.16
N GLY A 32 -2.92 -5.20 0.83
CA GLY A 32 -2.98 -6.64 1.06
C GLY A 32 -3.65 -7.42 -0.07
N PRO A 33 -3.24 -7.26 -1.34
CA PRO A 33 -3.74 -8.12 -2.38
C PRO A 33 -3.25 -9.54 -2.15
N TRP A 34 -4.19 -10.47 -2.30
CA TRP A 34 -3.90 -11.90 -2.18
C TRP A 34 -4.59 -12.63 -3.33
N TRP A 35 -3.99 -12.49 -4.52
CA TRP A 35 -4.49 -13.09 -5.73
C TRP A 35 -3.70 -14.36 -6.04
N GLN A 36 -4.39 -15.46 -6.22
CA GLN A 36 -3.77 -16.71 -6.61
C GLN A 36 -4.67 -17.49 -7.55
N HIS A 37 -4.08 -18.03 -8.59
CA HIS A 37 -4.71 -18.91 -9.54
C HIS A 37 -3.80 -20.13 -9.70
N TYR A 38 -4.18 -21.22 -9.07
CA TYR A 38 -3.33 -22.40 -8.95
C TYR A 38 -3.10 -23.09 -10.28
N ASP A 39 -4.12 -23.23 -11.11
CA ASP A 39 -4.02 -23.92 -12.39
C ASP A 39 -3.08 -23.27 -13.38
N ASP A 40 -2.95 -21.94 -13.31
CA ASP A 40 -2.06 -21.16 -14.18
C ASP A 40 -0.73 -20.78 -13.50
N HIS A 41 -0.48 -21.25 -12.28
CA HIS A 41 0.68 -20.88 -11.46
C HIS A 41 0.89 -19.36 -11.37
N LYS A 42 -0.21 -18.61 -11.20
CA LYS A 42 -0.19 -17.16 -11.08
C LYS A 42 -0.45 -16.75 -9.65
N TYR A 43 0.51 -16.04 -9.07
CA TYR A 43 0.44 -15.53 -7.71
C TYR A 43 0.77 -14.05 -7.70
N PHE A 44 -0.03 -13.26 -7.02
CA PHE A 44 0.26 -11.89 -6.70
C PHE A 44 -0.16 -11.63 -5.26
N GLN A 45 0.78 -11.79 -4.36
CA GLN A 45 0.60 -11.66 -2.94
C GLN A 45 1.51 -10.55 -2.46
N LEU A 46 0.95 -9.53 -1.84
CA LEU A 46 1.67 -8.40 -1.29
C LEU A 46 1.10 -8.05 0.07
N ARG A 47 1.97 -7.80 1.02
CA ARG A 47 1.66 -7.14 2.29
C ARG A 47 2.57 -5.95 2.42
N ASN A 48 2.02 -4.77 2.28
CA ASN A 48 2.77 -3.53 2.39
C ASN A 48 2.19 -2.68 3.52
N TYR A 49 3.04 -2.28 4.43
CA TYR A 49 2.73 -1.42 5.56
C TYR A 49 3.43 -0.10 5.35
N GLN A 50 2.68 0.97 5.25
CA GLN A 50 3.22 2.31 4.99
C GLN A 50 2.80 3.27 6.10
N LEU A 51 3.76 4.07 6.54
CA LEU A 51 3.54 5.26 7.35
C LEU A 51 3.82 6.48 6.50
N HIS A 52 3.01 7.52 6.63
CA HIS A 52 3.20 8.75 5.88
C HIS A 52 2.82 9.99 6.69
N THR A 53 3.42 11.08 6.31
CA THR A 53 3.00 12.43 6.71
C THR A 53 2.73 13.25 5.46
N ARG A 54 1.73 14.11 5.50
CA ARG A 54 1.35 14.98 4.39
C ARG A 54 1.35 16.44 4.84
N TYR A 55 1.83 17.29 3.98
CA TYR A 55 1.79 18.74 4.12
C TYR A 55 0.83 19.32 3.10
N TYR A 56 -0.27 19.88 3.54
CA TYR A 56 -1.27 20.53 2.69
C TYR A 56 -0.93 22.00 2.49
N LEU A 57 -0.95 22.46 1.26
CA LEU A 57 -0.73 23.87 0.93
C LEU A 57 -1.86 24.76 1.47
N ARG A 58 -3.08 24.23 1.49
CA ARG A 58 -4.26 24.89 2.05
C ARG A 58 -4.76 24.11 3.24
N SER A 59 -4.48 24.58 4.42
CA SER A 59 -5.18 24.16 5.64
C SER A 59 -6.01 25.32 6.16
N GLY A 60 -7.25 25.04 6.51
CA GLY A 60 -8.07 25.97 7.26
C GLY A 60 -8.00 25.65 8.76
N ASP A 61 -8.25 26.63 9.62
CA ASP A 61 -8.44 26.34 11.03
C ASP A 61 -9.75 25.53 11.20
N ILE A 62 -9.64 24.34 11.75
CA ILE A 62 -10.79 23.45 11.99
C ILE A 62 -11.80 24.10 12.97
N ARG A 63 -11.35 25.05 13.80
CA ARG A 63 -12.23 25.77 14.73
C ARG A 63 -13.29 26.61 14.04
N GLU A 64 -13.02 27.07 12.84
CA GLU A 64 -13.93 27.95 12.09
C GLU A 64 -14.97 27.16 11.26
N ARG A 65 -14.83 25.82 11.20
CA ARG A 65 -15.70 24.99 10.37
C ARG A 65 -16.44 23.94 11.20
N PRO A 66 -17.77 24.11 11.40
CA PRO A 66 -18.55 23.16 12.19
C PRO A 66 -18.82 21.82 11.51
N LEU A 67 -18.40 21.61 10.26
CA LEU A 67 -18.87 20.54 9.39
C LEU A 67 -17.82 19.49 9.00
N GLY A 68 -16.78 19.31 9.78
CA GLY A 68 -15.87 18.17 9.54
C GLY A 68 -14.41 18.57 9.33
N GLN A 69 -13.55 17.71 9.82
CA GLN A 69 -12.10 17.92 9.74
C GLN A 69 -11.56 17.81 8.32
N GLY A 70 -12.17 16.98 7.48
CA GLY A 70 -11.74 16.74 6.11
C GLY A 70 -11.87 17.94 5.18
N ALA A 71 -12.84 18.82 5.44
CA ALA A 71 -12.99 20.04 4.64
C ALA A 71 -11.83 21.03 4.80
N ALA A 72 -11.02 20.92 5.87
CA ALA A 72 -9.88 21.78 6.12
C ALA A 72 -8.65 21.35 5.30
N PHE A 73 -8.44 20.05 5.18
CA PHE A 73 -7.27 19.47 4.49
C PHE A 73 -7.66 19.03 3.08
N LYS A 74 -7.65 19.95 2.13
CA LYS A 74 -8.03 19.74 0.73
C LYS A 74 -7.06 20.39 -0.24
N GLY A 75 -7.11 19.95 -1.49
CA GLY A 75 -6.25 20.46 -2.55
C GLY A 75 -4.91 19.76 -2.60
N LEU A 76 -3.90 20.48 -3.02
CA LEU A 76 -2.56 19.94 -3.22
C LEU A 76 -1.85 19.68 -1.89
N TYR A 77 -1.20 18.52 -1.81
CA TYR A 77 -0.32 18.16 -0.69
C TYR A 77 0.99 17.54 -1.19
N PHE A 78 2.00 17.64 -0.35
CA PHE A 78 3.25 16.87 -0.47
C PHE A 78 3.29 15.84 0.67
N SER A 79 3.88 14.69 0.39
CA SER A 79 4.00 13.63 1.40
C SER A 79 5.43 13.12 1.52
N LEU A 80 5.75 12.68 2.74
CA LEU A 80 6.90 11.82 3.01
C LEU A 80 6.37 10.49 3.49
N TYR A 81 6.96 9.40 3.06
CA TYR A 81 6.54 8.07 3.46
C TYR A 81 7.73 7.15 3.71
N ALA A 82 7.48 6.14 4.53
CA ALA A 82 8.33 4.98 4.70
C ALA A 82 7.44 3.73 4.72
N HIS A 83 7.91 2.64 4.16
CA HIS A 83 7.15 1.40 4.11
C HIS A 83 8.04 0.17 4.22
N ALA A 84 7.43 -0.92 4.68
CA ALA A 84 8.01 -2.26 4.68
C ALA A 84 7.01 -3.22 4.02
N TYR A 85 7.53 -4.17 3.24
CA TYR A 85 6.69 -5.05 2.46
C TYR A 85 7.24 -6.46 2.35
N LEU A 86 6.31 -7.40 2.19
CA LEU A 86 6.52 -8.80 1.87
C LEU A 86 5.77 -9.11 0.59
N TYR A 87 6.35 -9.88 -0.31
CA TYR A 87 5.70 -10.22 -1.56
C TYR A 87 6.04 -11.61 -2.05
N ASN A 88 5.10 -12.16 -2.81
CA ASN A 88 5.27 -13.35 -3.62
C ASN A 88 4.57 -13.10 -4.97
N ILE A 89 5.34 -13.08 -6.03
CA ILE A 89 4.86 -12.74 -7.37
C ILE A 89 5.30 -13.83 -8.34
N CYS A 90 4.33 -14.43 -9.02
CA CYS A 90 4.55 -15.39 -10.07
C CYS A 90 3.54 -15.16 -11.19
N PHE A 91 4.00 -15.02 -12.42
CA PHE A 91 3.16 -14.78 -13.59
C PHE A 91 3.17 -15.97 -14.54
N GLY A 92 2.95 -17.17 -14.02
CA GLY A 92 2.89 -18.40 -14.77
C GLY A 92 4.03 -19.38 -14.45
N GLU A 93 4.15 -20.43 -15.21
CA GLU A 93 5.01 -21.59 -14.90
C GLU A 93 6.52 -21.32 -14.87
N LYS A 94 6.95 -20.21 -15.46
CA LYS A 94 8.38 -20.03 -15.75
C LYS A 94 9.20 -19.55 -14.56
N ARG A 95 8.70 -18.55 -13.82
CA ARG A 95 9.48 -17.93 -12.76
C ARG A 95 8.61 -17.11 -11.79
N GLY A 96 8.87 -17.28 -10.51
CA GLY A 96 8.35 -16.44 -9.46
C GLY A 96 9.48 -15.80 -8.64
N TRP A 97 9.12 -14.80 -7.85
CA TRP A 97 9.99 -14.09 -6.93
C TRP A 97 9.28 -13.92 -5.61
N GLU A 98 9.97 -14.25 -4.56
CA GLU A 98 9.52 -14.04 -3.21
C GLU A 98 10.54 -13.21 -2.47
N GLY A 99 10.07 -12.25 -1.69
CA GLY A 99 10.97 -11.36 -0.99
C GLY A 99 10.31 -10.47 0.03
N GLU A 100 11.19 -9.74 0.70
CA GLU A 100 10.85 -8.68 1.64
C GLU A 100 11.67 -7.44 1.33
N GLY A 101 11.18 -6.29 1.77
CA GLY A 101 11.91 -5.06 1.55
C GLY A 101 11.35 -3.89 2.35
N TRP A 102 12.01 -2.79 2.17
CA TRP A 102 11.62 -1.52 2.72
C TRP A 102 11.90 -0.40 1.72
N GLY A 103 11.27 0.72 1.94
CA GLY A 103 11.48 1.88 1.11
C GLY A 103 11.06 3.16 1.80
N ALA A 104 11.52 4.26 1.25
CA ALA A 104 11.13 5.59 1.69
C ALA A 104 11.17 6.57 0.51
N GLY A 105 10.38 7.61 0.58
CA GLY A 105 10.33 8.59 -0.49
C GLY A 105 9.38 9.75 -0.23
N MET A 106 9.08 10.43 -1.29
CA MET A 106 8.21 11.60 -1.33
C MET A 106 7.05 11.35 -2.27
N GLY A 107 5.97 12.08 -2.06
CA GLY A 107 4.83 12.07 -2.95
C GLY A 107 4.21 13.43 -3.11
N ILE A 108 3.36 13.52 -4.11
CA ILE A 108 2.49 14.65 -4.39
C ILE A 108 1.09 14.11 -4.65
N GLY A 109 0.09 14.79 -4.16
CA GLY A 109 -1.28 14.39 -4.42
C GLY A 109 -2.26 15.54 -4.31
N TYR A 110 -3.48 15.25 -4.71
CA TYR A 110 -4.57 16.20 -4.71
C TYR A 110 -5.83 15.58 -4.14
N VAL A 111 -6.43 16.25 -3.17
CA VAL A 111 -7.65 15.82 -2.49
C VAL A 111 -8.82 16.71 -2.89
N MET A 112 -9.88 16.09 -3.38
CA MET A 112 -11.15 16.75 -3.71
C MET A 112 -12.26 16.25 -2.78
N PRO A 113 -12.77 17.06 -1.88
CA PRO A 113 -14.03 16.78 -1.20
C PRO A 113 -15.19 16.82 -2.20
N PHE A 114 -16.14 15.90 -2.06
CA PHE A 114 -17.33 15.88 -2.89
C PHE A 114 -18.59 15.50 -2.10
N GLY A 115 -19.74 15.71 -2.71
CA GLY A 115 -21.02 15.55 -2.04
C GLY A 115 -21.42 16.77 -1.19
N ARG A 116 -22.71 16.85 -0.83
CA ARG A 116 -23.27 17.99 -0.06
C ARG A 116 -22.70 18.11 1.35
N SER A 117 -22.24 17.02 1.91
CA SER A 117 -21.70 16.97 3.29
C SER A 117 -20.18 17.14 3.36
N GLU A 118 -19.48 17.15 2.22
CA GLU A 118 -18.02 17.18 2.11
C GLU A 118 -17.28 16.09 2.92
N HIS A 119 -17.99 15.04 3.36
CA HIS A 119 -17.38 13.93 4.10
C HIS A 119 -16.64 12.96 3.19
N TRP A 120 -17.10 12.83 1.95
CA TRP A 120 -16.45 12.01 0.96
C TRP A 120 -15.33 12.78 0.28
N ARG A 121 -14.22 12.12 0.09
CA ARG A 121 -13.03 12.69 -0.52
C ARG A 121 -12.48 11.74 -1.56
N LEU A 122 -12.19 12.27 -2.72
CA LEU A 122 -11.45 11.58 -3.77
C LEU A 122 -10.03 12.13 -3.80
N GLU A 123 -9.07 11.24 -3.84
CA GLU A 123 -7.66 11.58 -3.80
C GLU A 123 -6.92 10.92 -4.95
N PHE A 124 -6.01 11.67 -5.55
CA PHE A 124 -5.04 11.21 -6.54
C PHE A 124 -3.65 11.43 -5.97
N GLY A 125 -2.85 10.38 -5.95
CA GLY A 125 -1.50 10.43 -5.39
C GLY A 125 -0.47 9.77 -6.31
N LEU A 126 0.72 10.38 -6.35
CA LEU A 126 1.90 9.83 -7.00
C LEU A 126 3.05 9.87 -6.00
N GLN A 127 3.76 8.75 -5.87
CA GLN A 127 4.92 8.62 -4.98
C GLN A 127 6.14 8.18 -5.78
N ALA A 128 7.30 8.70 -5.38
CA ALA A 128 8.59 8.29 -5.88
C ALA A 128 9.58 8.21 -4.72
N GLY A 129 10.51 7.26 -4.80
CA GLY A 129 11.45 7.05 -3.72
C GLY A 129 12.40 5.89 -3.98
N TYR A 130 13.07 5.51 -2.93
CA TYR A 130 13.99 4.39 -2.89
C TYR A 130 13.29 3.15 -2.34
N LEU A 131 13.48 2.02 -3.03
CA LEU A 131 13.10 0.69 -2.59
C LEU A 131 14.34 -0.18 -2.48
N HIS A 132 14.39 -0.97 -1.43
CA HIS A 132 15.39 -2.03 -1.26
C HIS A 132 14.68 -3.34 -0.97
N THR A 133 15.02 -4.38 -1.70
CA THR A 133 14.44 -5.70 -1.52
C THR A 133 15.51 -6.79 -1.47
N LEU A 134 15.27 -7.75 -0.62
CA LEU A 134 15.96 -9.02 -0.56
C LEU A 134 15.00 -10.08 -1.09
N TYR A 135 15.43 -10.93 -2.00
CA TYR A 135 14.55 -11.88 -2.65
C TYR A 135 15.23 -13.15 -3.09
N ASP A 136 14.42 -14.18 -3.30
CA ASP A 136 14.83 -15.40 -3.95
C ASP A 136 13.91 -15.69 -5.14
N PRO A 137 14.48 -15.97 -6.31
CA PRO A 137 13.72 -16.46 -7.42
C PRO A 137 13.36 -17.93 -7.20
N TYR A 138 12.16 -18.31 -7.58
CA TYR A 138 11.76 -19.70 -7.63
C TYR A 138 11.17 -20.05 -8.99
N GLN A 139 11.22 -21.33 -9.32
CA GLN A 139 10.64 -21.86 -10.54
C GLN A 139 9.76 -23.03 -10.17
N TRP A 140 8.60 -23.07 -10.79
CA TRP A 140 7.77 -24.25 -10.73
C TRP A 140 8.50 -25.43 -11.39
N LYS A 141 8.63 -26.53 -10.71
CA LYS A 141 9.09 -27.79 -11.27
C LYS A 141 7.89 -28.74 -11.33
N SER A 142 7.43 -29.03 -12.55
CA SER A 142 6.70 -30.25 -12.81
C SER A 142 7.74 -31.36 -13.01
N PRO A 143 7.60 -32.54 -12.47
CA PRO A 143 6.35 -33.24 -12.21
C PRO A 143 6.10 -33.53 -10.74
N VAL A 144 4.88 -33.93 -10.47
CA VAL A 144 4.40 -34.67 -9.31
C VAL A 144 5.51 -35.60 -8.81
N ASP A 145 5.90 -35.46 -7.56
CA ASP A 145 6.75 -36.44 -6.90
C ASP A 145 6.03 -37.79 -6.97
N PRO A 146 6.57 -38.80 -7.64
CA PRO A 146 5.90 -40.09 -7.81
C PRO A 146 5.60 -40.79 -6.49
N ASP A 147 6.29 -40.42 -5.40
CA ASP A 147 6.10 -41.03 -4.09
C ASP A 147 5.03 -40.33 -3.23
N THR A 148 4.73 -39.08 -3.51
CA THR A 148 3.82 -38.29 -2.65
C THR A 148 2.56 -37.80 -3.37
N ASP A 149 2.50 -37.91 -4.68
CA ASP A 149 1.43 -37.36 -5.55
C ASP A 149 1.10 -35.89 -5.24
N THR A 150 2.07 -35.17 -4.69
CA THR A 150 1.93 -33.76 -4.33
C THR A 150 2.79 -32.89 -5.24
N GLU A 151 2.19 -31.80 -5.68
CA GLU A 151 2.88 -30.74 -6.39
C GLU A 151 3.96 -30.13 -5.49
N GLN A 152 5.23 -30.31 -5.86
CA GLN A 152 6.32 -29.72 -5.12
C GLN A 152 6.65 -28.33 -5.66
N TYR A 153 6.39 -27.32 -4.86
CA TYR A 153 7.01 -26.02 -5.06
C TYR A 153 8.49 -26.12 -4.69
N TYR A 154 9.35 -25.66 -5.57
CA TYR A 154 10.79 -25.61 -5.31
C TYR A 154 11.13 -24.74 -4.09
N TYR A 155 10.18 -23.92 -3.63
CA TYR A 155 10.32 -23.02 -2.49
C TYR A 155 9.09 -23.10 -1.59
N LYS A 156 9.32 -23.39 -0.31
CA LYS A 156 8.28 -23.29 0.72
C LYS A 156 8.28 -21.88 1.28
N TRP A 157 7.25 -21.13 1.03
CA TRP A 157 7.12 -19.73 1.51
C TRP A 157 7.14 -19.59 3.04
N TYR A 158 6.81 -20.63 3.75
CA TYR A 158 6.96 -20.76 5.20
C TYR A 158 8.12 -21.69 5.54
N GLY A 159 9.23 -21.54 4.84
CA GLY A 159 10.49 -22.14 5.23
C GLY A 159 10.84 -21.75 6.66
N ASP A 160 11.69 -22.51 7.28
CA ASP A 160 12.17 -22.26 8.62
C ASP A 160 12.59 -20.78 8.75
N ALA A 161 12.26 -20.12 9.87
CA ALA A 161 12.61 -18.71 10.12
C ALA A 161 14.11 -18.40 9.92
N LYS A 162 14.94 -19.43 9.92
CA LYS A 162 16.36 -19.36 9.55
C LYS A 162 16.59 -19.05 8.08
N ASP A 163 15.67 -19.41 7.20
CA ASP A 163 15.78 -19.20 5.75
C ASP A 163 15.44 -17.77 5.35
N PHE A 164 14.59 -17.09 6.11
CA PHE A 164 14.33 -15.66 5.95
C PHE A 164 15.59 -14.78 6.05
N ARG A 165 16.58 -15.21 6.79
CA ARG A 165 17.86 -14.48 6.95
C ARG A 165 18.87 -14.74 5.84
N LYS A 166 18.55 -15.59 4.88
CA LYS A 166 19.49 -16.07 3.86
C LYS A 166 19.07 -15.74 2.43
N ARG A 167 18.30 -14.67 2.23
CA ARG A 167 17.97 -14.23 0.88
C ARG A 167 19.26 -13.96 0.10
N GLN A 168 19.41 -14.62 -1.04
CA GLN A 168 20.65 -14.62 -1.81
C GLN A 168 20.76 -13.44 -2.78
N HIS A 169 19.62 -12.85 -3.14
CA HIS A 169 19.55 -11.77 -4.11
C HIS A 169 19.08 -10.49 -3.45
N ARG A 170 19.60 -9.37 -3.93
CA ARG A 170 19.19 -8.04 -3.52
C ARG A 170 19.01 -7.15 -4.73
N TYR A 171 18.05 -6.27 -4.64
CA TYR A 171 17.78 -5.26 -5.66
C TYR A 171 17.40 -3.95 -5.02
N SER A 172 17.82 -2.86 -5.66
CA SER A 172 17.46 -1.51 -5.25
C SER A 172 16.92 -0.74 -6.44
N TRP A 173 15.89 0.04 -6.20
CA TRP A 173 15.22 0.86 -7.20
C TRP A 173 15.09 2.28 -6.70
N LEU A 174 15.32 3.25 -7.58
CA LEU A 174 15.03 4.67 -7.34
C LEU A 174 14.14 5.16 -8.48
N GLY A 175 12.93 5.61 -8.14
CA GLY A 175 11.98 6.06 -9.15
C GLY A 175 10.53 6.05 -8.65
N PRO A 176 9.53 6.03 -9.55
CA PRO A 176 8.13 5.92 -9.18
C PRO A 176 7.87 4.63 -8.38
N THR A 177 7.21 4.75 -7.24
CA THR A 177 6.91 3.63 -6.35
C THR A 177 5.43 3.33 -6.23
N ARG A 178 4.58 4.35 -6.43
CA ARG A 178 3.14 4.20 -6.26
C ARG A 178 2.35 5.24 -7.05
N LEU A 179 1.29 4.79 -7.66
CA LEU A 179 0.18 5.61 -8.18
C LEU A 179 -1.08 5.14 -7.48
N GLU A 180 -1.83 6.05 -6.87
CA GLU A 180 -3.02 5.70 -6.12
C GLU A 180 -4.21 6.61 -6.44
N ILE A 181 -5.40 6.00 -6.35
CA ILE A 181 -6.68 6.68 -6.33
C ILE A 181 -7.38 6.20 -5.07
N THR A 182 -7.67 7.11 -4.16
CA THR A 182 -8.23 6.76 -2.85
C THR A 182 -9.59 7.43 -2.67
N LEU A 183 -10.56 6.63 -2.23
CA LEU A 183 -11.84 7.12 -1.75
C LEU A 183 -11.83 7.05 -0.23
N SER A 184 -11.98 8.19 0.43
CA SER A 184 -11.98 8.27 1.89
C SER A 184 -13.27 8.90 2.43
N TYR A 185 -13.59 8.56 3.66
CA TYR A 185 -14.74 9.10 4.38
C TYR A 185 -14.28 9.67 5.72
N ASP A 186 -14.62 10.92 5.99
CA ASP A 186 -14.28 11.59 7.23
C ASP A 186 -15.22 11.14 8.36
N LEU A 187 -14.64 10.49 9.35
CA LEU A 187 -15.32 10.15 10.59
C LEU A 187 -15.39 11.42 11.47
N LEU A 188 -16.59 11.97 11.62
CA LEU A 188 -16.80 13.16 12.44
C LEU A 188 -16.55 12.86 13.91
N TYR A 189 -15.56 13.49 14.50
CA TYR A 189 -15.47 13.63 15.94
C TYR A 189 -16.10 14.97 16.35
N ARG A 190 -17.37 14.96 16.74
CA ARG A 190 -18.04 16.09 17.36
C ARG A 190 -17.46 16.32 18.76
N ARG A 191 -16.41 17.09 18.87
CA ARG A 191 -16.05 17.66 20.17
C ARG A 191 -17.06 18.74 20.50
N ASN A 192 -17.89 18.54 21.53
CA ASN A 192 -18.69 19.60 22.10
C ASN A 192 -17.75 20.70 22.62
N ILE A 193 -17.46 21.68 21.80
CA ILE A 193 -16.81 22.91 22.26
C ILE A 193 -17.87 23.63 23.07
N LYS A 194 -17.87 23.42 24.37
CA LYS A 194 -18.64 24.30 25.29
C LYS A 194 -18.15 25.71 25.01
N LYS A 195 -19.03 26.53 24.43
CA LYS A 195 -18.83 27.98 24.41
C LYS A 195 -18.66 28.41 25.85
N LYS A 196 -17.48 28.89 26.22
CA LYS A 196 -17.32 29.77 27.38
C LYS A 196 -17.60 31.20 26.95
#